data_d9a03e33c0ee0a1241e499a83331af22
#
_entry.id   d9a03e33c0ee0a1241e499a83331af22
#
_cell.length_a   1.000
_cell.length_b   1.000
_cell.length_c   1.000
_cell.angle_alpha   90.00
_cell.angle_beta   90.00
_cell.angle_gamma   90.00
#
_symmetry.space_group_name_H-M   'P 1'
#
loop_
_entity.id
_entity.type
_entity.pdbx_description
1 polymer ?
#
loop_
_entity_poly.entity_id
_entity_poly.type
_entity_poly.pdbx_seq_one_letter_code
_entity_poly.pdbx_strand_id
1 'polypeptide(L)'
;MFALPPSAVAQVTPEAVTFDGGADSPRLTGYLYRPDAAGPGPAVILMHGCSGLHNKRGELTRSNAAWGEWLAVRGYTALFVDSFGPRGYREICTLSPRPILPQRERVADAYAALAHLARSVDVDASRVFLIGWSNGGMAVLNVIDGSRPGRGFRAAIAYYPGCAELNRRSAQYKTYAPLLILAGGADDWTPPGPCRELLERSRQQGAPTSIVVFPGAHHAFDRIGVAKRFRADVRNPNSPSGWGATVGSDPQAREASLREVEAFLQANGGQPSR
;
A
#
# COMPACT_ATOMS: atom_id res chain seq x y z
N MET A 1 -24.84 40.28 4.02
CA MET A 1 -23.64 39.43 3.96
C MET A 1 -24.13 38.01 3.74
N PHE A 2 -24.20 37.54 2.49
CA PHE A 2 -24.66 36.18 2.16
C PHE A 2 -23.47 35.22 2.29
N ALA A 3 -23.54 34.29 3.25
CA ALA A 3 -22.57 33.21 3.36
C ALA A 3 -22.77 32.29 2.15
N LEU A 4 -21.76 32.09 1.34
CA LEU A 4 -21.76 31.05 0.32
C LEU A 4 -21.88 29.69 1.00
N PRO A 5 -22.73 28.78 0.49
CA PRO A 5 -22.81 27.45 1.03
C PRO A 5 -21.44 26.73 0.81
N PRO A 6 -21.03 25.86 1.75
CA PRO A 6 -19.81 25.07 1.57
C PRO A 6 -19.96 24.25 0.28
N SER A 7 -19.00 24.40 -0.63
CA SER A 7 -18.93 23.57 -1.83
C SER A 7 -18.91 22.10 -1.41
N ALA A 8 -19.93 21.36 -1.76
CA ALA A 8 -19.95 19.91 -1.60
C ALA A 8 -18.77 19.34 -2.42
N VAL A 9 -17.76 18.83 -1.77
CA VAL A 9 -16.69 18.09 -2.44
C VAL A 9 -17.37 16.89 -3.12
N ALA A 10 -17.36 16.88 -4.44
CA ALA A 10 -17.96 15.80 -5.21
C ALA A 10 -17.31 14.47 -4.75
N GLN A 11 -18.14 13.51 -4.34
CA GLN A 11 -17.68 12.20 -3.93
C GLN A 11 -17.13 11.48 -5.16
N VAL A 12 -15.82 11.18 -5.16
CA VAL A 12 -15.18 10.47 -6.29
C VAL A 12 -15.58 8.99 -6.22
N THR A 13 -16.43 8.57 -7.15
CA THR A 13 -16.86 7.17 -7.26
C THR A 13 -15.82 6.36 -8.05
N PRO A 14 -15.35 5.20 -7.53
CA PRO A 14 -14.41 4.38 -8.26
C PRO A 14 -15.06 3.67 -9.46
N GLU A 15 -14.29 3.54 -10.53
CA GLU A 15 -14.59 2.67 -11.67
C GLU A 15 -14.04 1.26 -11.36
N ALA A 16 -14.89 0.22 -11.52
CA ALA A 16 -14.39 -1.15 -11.49
C ALA A 16 -13.69 -1.45 -12.82
N VAL A 17 -12.42 -1.84 -12.75
CA VAL A 17 -11.60 -2.15 -13.92
C VAL A 17 -11.12 -3.58 -13.93
N THR A 18 -10.87 -4.12 -15.13
CA THR A 18 -10.26 -5.44 -15.32
C THR A 18 -9.10 -5.30 -16.30
N PHE A 19 -7.95 -5.87 -15.95
CA PHE A 19 -6.74 -5.79 -16.76
C PHE A 19 -5.95 -7.10 -16.77
N ASP A 20 -5.03 -7.24 -17.72
CA ASP A 20 -4.18 -8.41 -17.86
C ASP A 20 -3.20 -8.52 -16.69
N GLY A 21 -3.16 -9.68 -16.03
CA GLY A 21 -2.24 -9.98 -14.93
C GLY A 21 -0.85 -10.47 -15.36
N GLY A 22 -0.67 -10.71 -16.66
CA GLY A 22 0.55 -11.31 -17.23
C GLY A 22 0.46 -12.83 -17.38
N ALA A 23 1.50 -13.45 -17.92
CA ALA A 23 1.50 -14.83 -18.42
C ALA A 23 1.07 -15.89 -17.38
N ASP A 24 1.46 -15.71 -16.12
CA ASP A 24 1.21 -16.68 -15.03
C ASP A 24 0.17 -16.17 -14.01
N SER A 25 -0.59 -15.14 -14.36
CA SER A 25 -1.57 -14.52 -13.48
C SER A 25 -2.96 -14.49 -14.12
N PRO A 26 -4.04 -14.59 -13.35
CA PRO A 26 -5.38 -14.37 -13.89
C PRO A 26 -5.53 -12.93 -14.38
N ARG A 27 -6.59 -12.67 -15.14
CA ARG A 27 -7.03 -11.28 -15.32
C ARG A 27 -7.33 -10.69 -13.96
N LEU A 28 -6.70 -9.54 -13.66
CA LEU A 28 -6.87 -8.85 -12.38
C LEU A 28 -8.06 -7.90 -12.44
N THR A 29 -8.66 -7.67 -11.29
CA THR A 29 -9.68 -6.64 -11.09
C THR A 29 -9.16 -5.58 -10.15
N GLY A 30 -9.80 -4.41 -10.15
CA GLY A 30 -9.43 -3.31 -9.27
C GLY A 30 -10.44 -2.18 -9.30
N TYR A 31 -10.15 -1.16 -8.50
CA TYR A 31 -10.95 0.05 -8.39
C TYR A 31 -10.10 1.26 -8.77
N LEU A 32 -10.49 1.92 -9.84
CA LEU A 32 -9.80 3.09 -10.39
C LEU A 32 -10.53 4.37 -9.97
N TYR A 33 -9.84 5.23 -9.28
CA TYR A 33 -10.26 6.59 -8.92
C TYR A 33 -9.55 7.58 -9.83
N ARG A 34 -10.31 8.46 -10.48
CA ARG A 34 -9.76 9.49 -11.35
C ARG A 34 -9.86 10.85 -10.67
N PRO A 35 -8.82 11.69 -10.75
CA PRO A 35 -8.92 13.08 -10.32
C PRO A 35 -9.80 13.86 -11.31
N ASP A 36 -10.38 14.95 -10.83
CA ASP A 36 -11.01 15.96 -11.69
C ASP A 36 -9.93 16.93 -12.22
N ALA A 37 -9.07 16.42 -13.09
CA ALA A 37 -7.96 17.16 -13.69
C ALA A 37 -7.77 16.74 -15.13
N ALA A 38 -7.43 17.70 -15.99
CA ALA A 38 -7.18 17.45 -17.40
C ALA A 38 -5.70 17.05 -17.65
N GLY A 39 -5.49 16.13 -18.59
CA GLY A 39 -4.17 15.74 -19.08
C GLY A 39 -3.45 14.71 -18.21
N PRO A 40 -2.24 14.30 -18.66
CA PRO A 40 -1.48 13.26 -17.96
C PRO A 40 -0.99 13.70 -16.59
N GLY A 41 -1.44 13.00 -15.56
CA GLY A 41 -1.13 13.26 -14.15
C GLY A 41 -0.37 12.12 -13.45
N PRO A 42 0.07 12.34 -12.19
CA PRO A 42 0.69 11.28 -11.40
C PRO A 42 -0.33 10.21 -11.04
N ALA A 43 0.15 8.97 -10.87
CA ALA A 43 -0.70 7.86 -10.46
C ALA A 43 -0.14 7.10 -9.25
N VAL A 44 -1.02 6.45 -8.50
CA VAL A 44 -0.67 5.62 -7.34
C VAL A 44 -1.32 4.26 -7.48
N ILE A 45 -0.52 3.20 -7.45
CA ILE A 45 -0.99 1.82 -7.35
C ILE A 45 -1.06 1.44 -5.87
N LEU A 46 -2.17 0.84 -5.46
CA LEU A 46 -2.52 0.57 -4.07
C LEU A 46 -2.65 -0.94 -3.85
N MET A 47 -1.81 -1.50 -2.94
CA MET A 47 -1.72 -2.92 -2.65
C MET A 47 -2.30 -3.22 -1.26
N HIS A 48 -3.49 -3.78 -1.20
CA HIS A 48 -4.20 -4.09 0.05
C HIS A 48 -3.45 -5.07 0.97
N GLY A 49 -3.77 -5.07 2.26
CA GLY A 49 -3.26 -6.03 3.25
C GLY A 49 -3.82 -7.46 3.08
N CYS A 50 -3.44 -8.36 3.98
CA CYS A 50 -3.91 -9.76 3.94
C CYS A 50 -5.44 -9.93 4.12
N SER A 51 -6.15 -8.89 4.59
CA SER A 51 -7.61 -8.89 4.73
C SER A 51 -8.36 -8.67 3.41
N GLY A 52 -7.66 -8.42 2.30
CA GLY A 52 -8.26 -8.14 0.99
C GLY A 52 -8.83 -6.73 0.87
N LEU A 53 -9.51 -6.47 -0.24
CA LEU A 53 -10.15 -5.18 -0.53
C LEU A 53 -11.54 -5.05 0.08
N HIS A 54 -12.26 -6.16 0.19
CA HIS A 54 -13.69 -6.19 0.45
C HIS A 54 -14.04 -6.57 1.89
N ASN A 55 -15.15 -6.08 2.37
CA ASN A 55 -15.78 -6.53 3.61
C ASN A 55 -16.51 -7.88 3.40
N LYS A 56 -17.19 -8.37 4.45
CA LYS A 56 -17.96 -9.64 4.38
C LYS A 56 -19.13 -9.61 3.40
N ARG A 57 -19.61 -8.42 3.01
CA ARG A 57 -20.70 -8.21 2.04
C ARG A 57 -20.23 -8.08 0.60
N GLY A 58 -18.91 -8.17 0.35
CA GLY A 58 -18.32 -7.97 -0.97
C GLY A 58 -18.16 -6.49 -1.36
N GLU A 59 -18.42 -5.55 -0.46
CA GLU A 59 -18.26 -4.12 -0.69
C GLU A 59 -16.81 -3.69 -0.41
N LEU A 60 -16.30 -2.70 -1.14
CA LEU A 60 -15.01 -2.08 -0.85
C LEU A 60 -15.00 -1.55 0.60
N THR A 61 -13.97 -1.85 1.38
CA THR A 61 -13.93 -1.38 2.77
C THR A 61 -13.83 0.15 2.82
N ARG A 62 -14.46 0.76 3.84
CA ARG A 62 -14.42 2.22 4.04
C ARG A 62 -13.01 2.79 4.03
N SER A 63 -12.04 2.07 4.61
CA SER A 63 -10.65 2.53 4.64
C SER A 63 -10.02 2.55 3.25
N ASN A 64 -10.29 1.52 2.43
CA ASN A 64 -9.77 1.46 1.06
C ASN A 64 -10.44 2.53 0.18
N ALA A 65 -11.77 2.70 0.29
CA ALA A 65 -12.48 3.76 -0.43
C ALA A 65 -11.90 5.15 -0.09
N ALA A 66 -11.75 5.45 1.21
CA ALA A 66 -11.22 6.73 1.66
C ALA A 66 -9.80 7.02 1.16
N TRP A 67 -8.95 6.00 0.96
CA TRP A 67 -7.63 6.17 0.36
C TRP A 67 -7.70 6.55 -1.12
N GLY A 68 -8.55 5.89 -1.90
CA GLY A 68 -8.76 6.23 -3.31
C GLY A 68 -9.30 7.64 -3.50
N GLU A 69 -10.32 8.01 -2.72
CA GLU A 69 -10.91 9.36 -2.69
C GLU A 69 -9.87 10.41 -2.28
N TRP A 70 -9.09 10.15 -1.22
CA TRP A 70 -8.07 11.06 -0.71
C TRP A 70 -7.00 11.38 -1.75
N LEU A 71 -6.58 10.38 -2.53
CA LEU A 71 -5.61 10.55 -3.61
C LEU A 71 -6.22 11.28 -4.80
N ALA A 72 -7.44 10.91 -5.22
CA ALA A 72 -8.09 11.51 -6.38
C ALA A 72 -8.36 13.01 -6.17
N VAL A 73 -8.84 13.41 -4.98
CA VAL A 73 -9.02 14.83 -4.62
C VAL A 73 -7.70 15.63 -4.65
N ARG A 74 -6.55 14.93 -4.52
CA ARG A 74 -5.20 15.52 -4.60
C ARG A 74 -4.57 15.43 -5.99
N GLY A 75 -5.36 15.07 -7.00
CA GLY A 75 -4.90 15.06 -8.39
C GLY A 75 -4.15 13.78 -8.81
N TYR A 76 -4.24 12.70 -8.04
CA TYR A 76 -3.65 11.41 -8.40
C TYR A 76 -4.70 10.48 -9.00
N THR A 77 -4.38 9.84 -10.12
CA THR A 77 -5.09 8.63 -10.51
C THR A 77 -4.71 7.50 -9.53
N ALA A 78 -5.69 6.88 -8.85
CA ALA A 78 -5.42 5.84 -7.87
C ALA A 78 -6.05 4.51 -8.28
N LEU A 79 -5.25 3.44 -8.34
CA LEU A 79 -5.70 2.10 -8.70
C LEU A 79 -5.46 1.12 -7.54
N PHE A 80 -6.55 0.71 -6.88
CA PHE A 80 -6.50 -0.45 -6.01
C PHE A 80 -6.51 -1.74 -6.83
N VAL A 81 -5.50 -2.59 -6.60
CA VAL A 81 -5.40 -3.92 -7.23
C VAL A 81 -6.01 -4.97 -6.32
N ASP A 82 -6.96 -5.76 -6.83
CA ASP A 82 -7.44 -6.94 -6.15
C ASP A 82 -6.57 -8.15 -6.52
N SER A 83 -5.62 -8.45 -5.66
CA SER A 83 -4.75 -9.63 -5.83
C SER A 83 -5.42 -10.95 -5.43
N PHE A 84 -6.55 -10.90 -4.71
CA PHE A 84 -7.13 -12.08 -4.08
C PHE A 84 -8.41 -12.57 -4.76
N GLY A 85 -9.35 -11.69 -5.07
CA GLY A 85 -10.64 -12.04 -5.68
C GLY A 85 -10.49 -12.87 -6.96
N PRO A 86 -9.66 -12.44 -7.94
CA PRO A 86 -9.42 -13.23 -9.16
C PRO A 86 -8.81 -14.62 -8.94
N ARG A 87 -8.25 -14.87 -7.75
CA ARG A 87 -7.67 -16.16 -7.34
C ARG A 87 -8.59 -16.95 -6.39
N GLY A 88 -9.84 -16.49 -6.20
CA GLY A 88 -10.85 -17.17 -5.36
C GLY A 88 -10.69 -16.94 -3.86
N TYR A 89 -9.92 -15.93 -3.43
CA TYR A 89 -9.72 -15.62 -2.02
C TYR A 89 -10.30 -14.25 -1.67
N ARG A 90 -11.00 -14.16 -0.56
CA ARG A 90 -11.42 -12.88 0.00
C ARG A 90 -10.36 -12.29 0.94
N GLU A 91 -9.68 -13.14 1.70
CA GLU A 91 -8.62 -12.80 2.65
C GLU A 91 -7.65 -13.97 2.81
N ILE A 92 -6.44 -13.70 3.28
CA ILE A 92 -5.40 -14.72 3.55
C ILE A 92 -4.73 -14.53 4.91
N CYS A 93 -5.27 -13.67 5.80
CA CYS A 93 -4.69 -13.42 7.13
C CYS A 93 -4.73 -14.66 8.01
N THR A 94 -5.79 -15.48 7.86
CA THR A 94 -6.05 -16.68 8.67
C THR A 94 -5.46 -17.95 8.07
N LEU A 95 -4.92 -17.89 6.83
CA LEU A 95 -4.42 -19.04 6.10
C LEU A 95 -2.94 -19.33 6.40
N SER A 96 -2.61 -20.63 6.55
CA SER A 96 -1.25 -21.13 6.69
C SER A 96 -1.12 -22.49 6.01
N PRO A 97 -0.29 -22.66 4.96
CA PRO A 97 0.49 -21.61 4.30
C PRO A 97 -0.40 -20.60 3.55
N ARG A 98 0.10 -19.39 3.32
CA ARG A 98 -0.59 -18.40 2.50
C ARG A 98 -0.46 -18.77 1.02
N PRO A 99 -1.57 -18.81 0.26
CA PRO A 99 -1.55 -19.22 -1.15
C PRO A 99 -1.01 -18.14 -2.10
N ILE A 100 -1.02 -16.87 -1.68
CA ILE A 100 -0.60 -15.73 -2.48
C ILE A 100 0.53 -15.01 -1.72
N LEU A 101 1.70 -14.99 -2.33
CA LEU A 101 2.93 -14.54 -1.69
C LEU A 101 3.29 -13.11 -2.08
N PRO A 102 3.71 -12.27 -1.11
CA PRO A 102 4.09 -10.89 -1.39
C PRO A 102 5.33 -10.76 -2.30
N GLN A 103 6.18 -11.78 -2.33
CA GLN A 103 7.41 -11.80 -3.14
C GLN A 103 7.24 -12.42 -4.54
N ARG A 104 6.05 -12.93 -4.89
CA ARG A 104 5.79 -13.61 -6.16
C ARG A 104 4.55 -13.05 -6.85
N GLU A 105 3.37 -13.57 -6.56
CA GLU A 105 2.11 -13.17 -7.23
C GLU A 105 1.86 -11.67 -7.09
N ARG A 106 2.08 -11.10 -5.91
CA ARG A 106 1.80 -9.68 -5.68
C ARG A 106 2.81 -8.74 -6.31
N VAL A 107 4.04 -9.20 -6.56
CA VAL A 107 5.01 -8.45 -7.39
C VAL A 107 4.54 -8.41 -8.84
N ALA A 108 4.10 -9.55 -9.39
CA ALA A 108 3.54 -9.60 -10.74
C ALA A 108 2.31 -8.71 -10.88
N ASP A 109 1.39 -8.76 -9.91
CA ASP A 109 0.19 -7.91 -9.88
C ASP A 109 0.51 -6.40 -9.90
N ALA A 110 1.52 -5.98 -9.14
CA ALA A 110 1.94 -4.57 -9.11
C ALA A 110 2.50 -4.11 -10.48
N TYR A 111 3.30 -4.94 -11.14
CA TYR A 111 3.83 -4.62 -12.47
C TYR A 111 2.76 -4.72 -13.56
N ALA A 112 1.80 -5.62 -13.45
CA ALA A 112 0.63 -5.68 -14.33
C ALA A 112 -0.22 -4.40 -14.23
N ALA A 113 -0.45 -3.92 -13.01
CA ALA A 113 -1.14 -2.65 -12.78
C ALA A 113 -0.35 -1.44 -13.32
N LEU A 114 0.98 -1.43 -13.16
CA LEU A 114 1.85 -0.41 -13.75
C LEU A 114 1.73 -0.40 -15.28
N ALA A 115 1.81 -1.57 -15.92
CA ALA A 115 1.67 -1.69 -17.37
C ALA A 115 0.25 -1.29 -17.83
N HIS A 116 -0.79 -1.53 -17.04
CA HIS A 116 -2.15 -1.09 -17.31
C HIS A 116 -2.26 0.44 -17.30
N LEU A 117 -1.78 1.08 -16.23
CA LEU A 117 -1.83 2.53 -16.08
C LEU A 117 -0.95 3.26 -17.10
N ALA A 118 0.21 2.72 -17.44
CA ALA A 118 1.13 3.32 -18.42
C ALA A 118 0.54 3.40 -19.84
N ARG A 119 -0.55 2.68 -20.13
CA ARG A 119 -1.29 2.78 -21.42
C ARG A 119 -2.38 3.85 -21.39
N SER A 120 -2.71 4.42 -20.23
CA SER A 120 -3.71 5.48 -20.11
C SER A 120 -3.13 6.82 -20.56
N VAL A 121 -3.85 7.54 -21.40
CA VAL A 121 -3.48 8.90 -21.83
C VAL A 121 -3.53 9.92 -20.69
N ASP A 122 -4.25 9.61 -19.62
CA ASP A 122 -4.43 10.47 -18.44
C ASP A 122 -3.34 10.24 -17.37
N VAL A 123 -2.39 9.33 -17.63
CA VAL A 123 -1.34 8.98 -16.67
C VAL A 123 0.04 9.29 -17.22
N ASP A 124 0.82 10.05 -16.47
CA ASP A 124 2.25 10.19 -16.72
C ASP A 124 2.99 8.96 -16.19
N ALA A 125 3.37 8.06 -17.08
CA ALA A 125 4.03 6.80 -16.75
C ALA A 125 5.38 6.98 -16.01
N SER A 126 5.98 8.17 -16.05
CA SER A 126 7.21 8.49 -15.28
C SER A 126 6.93 8.87 -13.82
N ARG A 127 5.66 9.11 -13.47
CA ARG A 127 5.19 9.54 -12.15
C ARG A 127 4.20 8.56 -11.53
N VAL A 128 4.50 7.25 -11.61
CA VAL A 128 3.69 6.21 -10.96
C VAL A 128 4.33 5.81 -9.63
N PHE A 129 3.55 5.88 -8.57
CA PHE A 129 3.94 5.56 -7.20
C PHE A 129 3.29 4.24 -6.76
N LEU A 130 3.85 3.61 -5.71
CA LEU A 130 3.35 2.37 -5.15
C LEU A 130 3.13 2.52 -3.65
N ILE A 131 1.91 2.22 -3.17
CA ILE A 131 1.59 2.20 -1.73
C ILE A 131 1.03 0.82 -1.37
N GLY A 132 1.43 0.27 -0.22
CA GLY A 132 0.88 -1.00 0.23
C GLY A 132 0.83 -1.14 1.75
N TRP A 133 -0.14 -1.93 2.22
CA TRP A 133 -0.42 -2.14 3.65
C TRP A 133 -0.12 -3.56 4.07
N SER A 134 0.60 -3.75 5.20
CA SER A 134 0.87 -5.07 5.78
C SER A 134 1.44 -6.05 4.74
N ASN A 135 0.72 -7.10 4.37
CA ASN A 135 1.09 -8.00 3.28
C ASN A 135 1.30 -7.26 1.94
N GLY A 136 0.51 -6.21 1.66
CA GLY A 136 0.75 -5.30 0.53
C GLY A 136 2.02 -4.46 0.69
N GLY A 137 2.33 -4.02 1.90
CA GLY A 137 3.59 -3.37 2.23
C GLY A 137 4.80 -4.30 2.03
N MET A 138 4.65 -5.59 2.37
CA MET A 138 5.67 -6.61 2.03
C MET A 138 5.84 -6.77 0.51
N ALA A 139 4.75 -6.70 -0.26
CA ALA A 139 4.82 -6.70 -1.72
C ALA A 139 5.57 -5.47 -2.23
N VAL A 140 5.29 -4.28 -1.70
CA VAL A 140 6.02 -3.04 -2.02
C VAL A 140 7.52 -3.22 -1.84
N LEU A 141 7.98 -3.74 -0.69
CA LEU A 141 9.40 -4.00 -0.44
C LEU A 141 10.04 -4.92 -1.49
N ASN A 142 9.29 -5.93 -1.95
CA ASN A 142 9.78 -6.86 -2.96
C ASN A 142 9.74 -6.29 -4.39
N VAL A 143 8.78 -5.42 -4.70
CA VAL A 143 8.66 -4.75 -6.01
C VAL A 143 9.84 -3.81 -6.24
N ILE A 144 10.22 -3.03 -5.21
CA ILE A 144 11.29 -2.04 -5.34
C ILE A 144 12.68 -2.58 -4.99
N ASP A 145 12.82 -3.88 -4.74
CA ASP A 145 14.11 -4.53 -4.53
C ASP A 145 14.98 -4.42 -5.78
N GLY A 146 16.08 -3.70 -5.66
CA GLY A 146 17.00 -3.41 -6.76
C GLY A 146 17.74 -4.63 -7.31
N SER A 147 17.74 -5.76 -6.60
CA SER A 147 18.30 -7.04 -7.06
C SER A 147 17.35 -7.78 -8.02
N ARG A 148 16.08 -7.37 -8.12
CA ARG A 148 15.07 -8.00 -8.96
C ARG A 148 14.95 -7.31 -10.34
N PRO A 149 14.50 -8.02 -11.38
CA PRO A 149 14.12 -7.39 -12.63
C PRO A 149 12.88 -6.51 -12.44
N GLY A 150 12.72 -5.54 -13.29
CA GLY A 150 11.60 -4.60 -13.26
C GLY A 150 11.99 -3.26 -12.63
N ARG A 151 11.44 -2.19 -13.19
CA ARG A 151 11.60 -0.79 -12.78
C ARG A 151 10.31 -0.05 -13.16
N GLY A 152 10.23 1.23 -12.84
CA GLY A 152 9.15 2.10 -13.32
C GLY A 152 8.35 2.76 -12.22
N PHE A 153 8.50 2.34 -10.96
CA PHE A 153 7.92 3.10 -9.85
C PHE A 153 8.84 4.26 -9.48
N ARG A 154 8.26 5.46 -9.42
CA ARG A 154 8.96 6.70 -9.08
C ARG A 154 9.41 6.72 -7.62
N ALA A 155 8.53 6.27 -6.71
CA ALA A 155 8.82 6.08 -5.29
C ALA A 155 7.78 5.13 -4.69
N ALA A 156 8.01 4.64 -3.47
CA ALA A 156 7.13 3.68 -2.82
C ALA A 156 6.93 3.95 -1.33
N ILE A 157 5.75 3.59 -0.81
CA ILE A 157 5.38 3.71 0.59
C ILE A 157 4.86 2.36 1.11
N ALA A 158 5.37 1.90 2.24
CA ALA A 158 4.94 0.67 2.88
C ALA A 158 4.42 0.95 4.30
N TYR A 159 3.13 0.72 4.51
CA TYR A 159 2.51 0.77 5.83
C TYR A 159 2.71 -0.54 6.57
N TYR A 160 3.30 -0.48 7.74
CA TYR A 160 3.53 -1.59 8.68
C TYR A 160 3.85 -2.93 7.98
N PRO A 161 4.88 -2.98 7.11
CA PRO A 161 5.27 -4.21 6.44
C PRO A 161 5.98 -5.17 7.41
N GLY A 162 5.89 -6.48 7.14
CA GLY A 162 6.75 -7.46 7.82
C GLY A 162 8.12 -7.53 7.17
N CYS A 163 9.16 -7.02 7.83
CA CYS A 163 10.52 -6.95 7.27
C CYS A 163 11.41 -8.13 7.67
N ALA A 164 11.06 -8.90 8.71
CA ALA A 164 11.92 -9.94 9.29
C ALA A 164 12.33 -11.03 8.28
N GLU A 165 11.40 -11.47 7.42
CA GLU A 165 11.71 -12.47 6.40
C GLU A 165 12.70 -11.93 5.35
N LEU A 166 12.47 -10.71 4.89
CA LEU A 166 13.35 -10.06 3.92
C LEU A 166 14.75 -9.80 4.51
N ASN A 167 14.82 -9.43 5.80
CA ASN A 167 16.07 -9.31 6.53
C ASN A 167 16.89 -10.61 6.54
N ARG A 168 16.23 -11.75 6.75
CA ARG A 168 16.91 -13.06 6.73
C ARG A 168 17.32 -13.50 5.35
N ARG A 169 16.50 -13.20 4.34
CA ARG A 169 16.67 -13.69 2.97
C ARG A 169 17.68 -12.87 2.16
N SER A 170 17.80 -11.58 2.41
CA SER A 170 18.62 -10.67 1.63
C SER A 170 19.52 -9.81 2.50
N ALA A 171 20.79 -10.22 2.61
CA ALA A 171 21.79 -9.40 3.29
C ALA A 171 22.12 -8.10 2.53
N GLN A 172 21.89 -8.08 1.22
CA GLN A 172 22.22 -6.96 0.33
C GLN A 172 20.98 -6.24 -0.21
N TYR A 173 19.87 -6.25 0.55
CA TYR A 173 18.66 -5.55 0.15
C TYR A 173 18.95 -4.06 -0.09
N LYS A 174 18.61 -3.61 -1.29
CA LYS A 174 18.73 -2.21 -1.70
C LYS A 174 17.55 -1.84 -2.60
N THR A 175 16.90 -0.72 -2.30
CA THR A 175 15.81 -0.25 -3.16
C THR A 175 16.34 0.49 -4.39
N TYR A 176 15.67 0.34 -5.53
CA TYR A 176 16.00 1.11 -6.74
C TYR A 176 15.28 2.47 -6.78
N ALA A 177 14.29 2.68 -5.92
CA ALA A 177 13.50 3.90 -5.83
C ALA A 177 13.40 4.37 -4.36
N PRO A 178 13.10 5.65 -4.09
CA PRO A 178 12.84 6.14 -2.75
C PRO A 178 11.76 5.33 -2.03
N LEU A 179 12.01 5.00 -0.76
CA LEU A 179 11.08 4.24 0.09
C LEU A 179 10.81 4.97 1.40
N LEU A 180 9.51 5.11 1.73
CA LEU A 180 9.05 5.49 3.07
C LEU A 180 8.34 4.29 3.73
N ILE A 181 8.75 3.91 4.94
CA ILE A 181 8.00 2.98 5.79
C ILE A 181 7.27 3.76 6.88
N LEU A 182 5.99 3.47 7.09
CA LEU A 182 5.15 4.00 8.15
C LEU A 182 4.74 2.86 9.07
N ALA A 183 5.18 2.87 10.32
CA ALA A 183 5.04 1.74 11.22
C ALA A 183 4.46 2.12 12.58
N GLY A 184 3.70 1.23 13.21
CA GLY A 184 3.22 1.38 14.57
C GLY A 184 4.30 0.98 15.59
N GLY A 185 4.50 1.79 16.63
CA GLY A 185 5.47 1.50 17.68
C GLY A 185 5.03 0.36 18.61
N ALA A 186 3.73 0.12 18.72
CA ALA A 186 3.14 -0.98 19.51
C ALA A 186 2.61 -2.13 18.61
N ASP A 187 3.07 -2.21 17.37
CA ASP A 187 2.68 -3.26 16.44
C ASP A 187 3.36 -4.59 16.81
N ASP A 188 2.57 -5.52 17.33
CA ASP A 188 2.99 -6.87 17.72
C ASP A 188 2.87 -7.90 16.59
N TRP A 189 2.30 -7.52 15.45
CA TRP A 189 2.19 -8.37 14.26
C TRP A 189 3.39 -8.20 13.33
N THR A 190 3.74 -6.95 13.06
CA THR A 190 4.87 -6.55 12.23
C THR A 190 5.69 -5.46 12.93
N PRO A 191 6.45 -5.83 13.98
CA PRO A 191 7.19 -4.86 14.79
C PRO A 191 8.19 -4.07 13.93
N PRO A 192 8.42 -2.76 14.25
CA PRO A 192 9.23 -1.87 13.40
C PRO A 192 10.74 -2.16 13.45
N GLY A 193 11.23 -2.90 14.44
CA GLY A 193 12.66 -3.21 14.61
C GLY A 193 13.30 -3.79 13.36
N PRO A 194 12.81 -4.93 12.82
CA PRO A 194 13.34 -5.51 11.58
C PRO A 194 13.32 -4.59 10.36
N CYS A 195 12.35 -3.65 10.30
CA CYS A 195 12.32 -2.67 9.21
C CYS A 195 13.42 -1.60 9.38
N ARG A 196 13.70 -1.16 10.62
CA ARG A 196 14.83 -0.24 10.88
C ARG A 196 16.15 -0.85 10.44
N GLU A 197 16.39 -2.12 10.78
CA GLU A 197 17.59 -2.86 10.39
C GLU A 197 17.70 -2.99 8.86
N LEU A 198 16.60 -3.34 8.17
CA LEU A 198 16.55 -3.46 6.72
C LEU A 198 16.92 -2.14 6.04
N LEU A 199 16.31 -1.04 6.49
CA LEU A 199 16.55 0.27 5.90
C LEU A 199 17.94 0.81 6.22
N GLU A 200 18.48 0.53 7.39
CA GLU A 200 19.85 0.93 7.74
C GLU A 200 20.87 0.33 6.75
N ARG A 201 20.77 -0.98 6.51
CA ARG A 201 21.62 -1.65 5.51
C ARG A 201 21.42 -1.11 4.09
N SER A 202 20.17 -0.80 3.73
CA SER A 202 19.83 -0.24 2.42
C SER A 202 20.43 1.16 2.24
N ARG A 203 20.38 2.01 3.28
CA ARG A 203 21.00 3.36 3.29
C ARG A 203 22.51 3.31 3.18
N GLN A 204 23.16 2.36 3.87
CA GLN A 204 24.62 2.16 3.76
C GLN A 204 25.06 1.83 2.33
N GLN A 205 24.14 1.32 1.50
CA GLN A 205 24.35 1.09 0.07
C GLN A 205 23.87 2.27 -0.81
N GLY A 206 23.55 3.43 -0.21
CA GLY A 206 23.14 4.64 -0.91
C GLY A 206 21.67 4.67 -1.36
N ALA A 207 20.81 3.78 -0.85
CA ALA A 207 19.37 3.82 -1.19
C ALA A 207 18.64 4.92 -0.40
N PRO A 208 17.79 5.73 -1.03
CA PRO A 208 17.03 6.79 -0.37
C PRO A 208 15.82 6.20 0.38
N THR A 209 16.04 5.76 1.61
CA THR A 209 15.01 5.10 2.43
C THR A 209 14.79 5.80 3.77
N SER A 210 13.54 5.86 4.22
CA SER A 210 13.15 6.44 5.51
C SER A 210 12.07 5.60 6.21
N ILE A 211 11.99 5.76 7.53
CA ILE A 211 10.94 5.16 8.36
C ILE A 211 10.44 6.16 9.40
N VAL A 212 9.11 6.28 9.51
CA VAL A 212 8.44 6.99 10.59
C VAL A 212 7.72 5.97 11.46
N VAL A 213 7.93 6.05 12.77
CA VAL A 213 7.28 5.16 13.73
C VAL A 213 6.37 5.98 14.63
N PHE A 214 5.09 5.62 14.69
CA PHE A 214 4.06 6.26 15.49
C PHE A 214 3.99 5.58 16.86
N PRO A 215 4.43 6.23 17.95
CA PRO A 215 4.42 5.64 19.29
C PRO A 215 3.01 5.20 19.71
N GLY A 216 2.88 4.02 20.30
CA GLY A 216 1.59 3.49 20.76
C GLY A 216 0.63 2.97 19.69
N ALA A 217 0.84 3.28 18.41
CA ALA A 217 0.02 2.78 17.32
C ALA A 217 0.24 1.28 17.11
N HIS A 218 -0.86 0.53 16.95
CA HIS A 218 -0.86 -0.90 16.66
C HIS A 218 -0.94 -1.18 15.15
N HIS A 219 -0.95 -2.45 14.75
CA HIS A 219 -1.18 -2.85 13.37
C HIS A 219 -2.49 -2.29 12.83
N ALA A 220 -2.49 -1.82 11.58
CA ALA A 220 -3.66 -1.22 10.92
C ALA A 220 -4.14 0.12 11.55
N PHE A 221 -3.23 0.91 12.11
CA PHE A 221 -3.53 2.19 12.77
C PHE A 221 -4.19 3.22 11.84
N ASP A 222 -3.89 3.17 10.54
CA ASP A 222 -4.46 4.07 9.53
C ASP A 222 -5.90 3.75 9.13
N ARG A 223 -6.45 2.60 9.55
CA ARG A 223 -7.80 2.20 9.20
C ARG A 223 -8.86 3.05 9.90
N ILE A 224 -10.04 3.16 9.29
CA ILE A 224 -11.16 3.97 9.80
C ILE A 224 -12.12 3.09 10.60
N GLY A 225 -12.37 3.48 11.87
CA GLY A 225 -13.43 2.87 12.69
C GLY A 225 -13.14 1.42 13.12
N VAL A 226 -11.89 1.00 13.15
CA VAL A 226 -11.51 -0.32 13.66
C VAL A 226 -11.17 -0.20 15.14
N ALA A 227 -12.05 -0.71 16.01
CA ALA A 227 -11.78 -0.76 17.44
C ALA A 227 -10.50 -1.58 17.74
N LYS A 228 -9.71 -1.13 18.71
CA LYS A 228 -8.54 -1.87 19.18
C LYS A 228 -8.98 -3.22 19.74
N ARG A 229 -8.40 -4.31 19.21
CA ARG A 229 -8.72 -5.68 19.65
C ARG A 229 -7.59 -6.64 19.35
N PHE A 230 -7.49 -7.70 20.14
CA PHE A 230 -6.64 -8.84 19.83
C PHE A 230 -7.37 -9.78 18.86
N ARG A 231 -6.67 -10.20 17.81
CA ARG A 231 -7.14 -11.17 16.80
C ARG A 231 -6.36 -12.48 16.97
N ALA A 232 -6.94 -13.45 17.68
CA ALA A 232 -6.32 -14.75 17.92
C ALA A 232 -6.22 -15.64 16.66
N ASP A 233 -7.04 -15.34 15.66
CA ASP A 233 -7.22 -16.12 14.43
C ASP A 233 -6.21 -15.80 13.30
N VAL A 234 -5.29 -14.87 13.51
CA VAL A 234 -4.32 -14.47 12.49
C VAL A 234 -2.96 -15.11 12.68
N ARG A 235 -2.33 -15.53 11.58
CA ARG A 235 -0.96 -16.04 11.59
C ARG A 235 0.03 -14.93 11.94
N ASN A 236 0.81 -15.12 13.00
CA ASN A 236 1.81 -14.16 13.46
C ASN A 236 3.12 -14.88 13.84
N PRO A 237 4.12 -14.90 12.97
CA PRO A 237 5.40 -15.54 13.26
C PRO A 237 6.23 -14.84 14.34
N ASN A 238 5.84 -13.64 14.77
CA ASN A 238 6.49 -12.91 15.87
C ASN A 238 5.85 -13.22 17.24
N SER A 239 4.71 -13.92 17.27
CA SER A 239 4.10 -14.42 18.50
C SER A 239 4.70 -15.77 18.89
N PRO A 240 4.93 -16.06 20.21
CA PRO A 240 5.41 -17.36 20.67
C PRO A 240 4.54 -18.55 20.23
N SER A 241 3.23 -18.37 20.15
CA SER A 241 2.28 -19.37 19.63
C SER A 241 2.26 -19.48 18.11
N GLY A 242 2.88 -18.55 17.40
CA GLY A 242 2.76 -18.39 15.95
C GLY A 242 1.44 -17.76 15.50
N TRP A 243 0.57 -17.35 16.45
CA TRP A 243 -0.77 -16.79 16.19
C TRP A 243 -1.06 -15.60 17.10
N GLY A 244 -2.01 -14.78 16.66
CA GLY A 244 -2.55 -13.67 17.40
C GLY A 244 -1.78 -12.36 17.20
N ALA A 245 -2.54 -11.26 17.06
CA ALA A 245 -2.00 -9.91 16.94
C ALA A 245 -3.02 -8.86 17.37
N THR A 246 -2.53 -7.72 17.86
CA THR A 246 -3.35 -6.57 18.19
C THR A 246 -3.51 -5.66 16.97
N VAL A 247 -4.75 -5.34 16.64
CA VAL A 247 -5.09 -4.41 15.56
C VAL A 247 -6.00 -3.30 16.05
N GLY A 248 -5.90 -2.11 15.48
CA GLY A 248 -6.82 -1.03 15.85
C GLY A 248 -6.49 0.28 15.16
N SER A 249 -7.51 1.10 14.92
CA SER A 249 -7.35 2.46 14.42
C SER A 249 -6.71 3.36 15.47
N ASP A 250 -5.85 4.27 15.02
CA ASP A 250 -5.33 5.39 15.80
C ASP A 250 -5.52 6.66 14.94
N PRO A 251 -6.51 7.51 15.26
CA PRO A 251 -6.82 8.68 14.45
C PRO A 251 -5.66 9.68 14.36
N GLN A 252 -4.86 9.85 15.44
CA GLN A 252 -3.73 10.77 15.45
C GLN A 252 -2.58 10.24 14.58
N ALA A 253 -2.24 8.96 14.73
CA ALA A 253 -1.24 8.31 13.90
C ALA A 253 -1.66 8.27 12.42
N ARG A 254 -2.95 8.02 12.14
CA ARG A 254 -3.51 8.08 10.79
C ARG A 254 -3.32 9.46 10.17
N GLU A 255 -3.74 10.53 10.85
CA GLU A 255 -3.62 11.89 10.35
C GLU A 255 -2.16 12.29 10.13
N ALA A 256 -1.28 11.98 11.08
CA ALA A 256 0.15 12.21 10.93
C ALA A 256 0.73 11.44 9.74
N SER A 257 0.34 10.18 9.56
CA SER A 257 0.80 9.35 8.43
C SER A 257 0.35 9.88 7.07
N LEU A 258 -0.85 10.47 6.96
CA LEU A 258 -1.32 11.11 5.73
C LEU A 258 -0.47 12.34 5.36
N ARG A 259 -0.03 13.12 6.35
CA ARG A 259 0.92 14.24 6.11
C ARG A 259 2.27 13.75 5.60
N GLU A 260 2.79 12.66 6.17
CA GLU A 260 4.04 12.04 5.70
C GLU A 260 3.92 11.52 4.26
N VAL A 261 2.79 10.87 3.93
CA VAL A 261 2.52 10.41 2.56
C VAL A 261 2.48 11.59 1.58
N GLU A 262 1.74 12.63 1.90
CA GLU A 262 1.60 13.81 1.04
C GLU A 262 2.96 14.47 0.79
N ALA A 263 3.73 14.73 1.85
CA ALA A 263 5.06 15.30 1.75
C ALA A 263 6.02 14.41 0.93
N PHE A 264 5.99 13.11 1.15
CA PHE A 264 6.84 12.16 0.44
C PHE A 264 6.50 12.07 -1.06
N LEU A 265 5.21 12.01 -1.42
CA LEU A 265 4.78 12.01 -2.81
C LEU A 265 5.20 13.31 -3.52
N GLN A 266 4.98 14.46 -2.90
CA GLN A 266 5.36 15.77 -3.45
C GLN A 266 6.88 15.91 -3.65
N ALA A 267 7.67 15.49 -2.67
CA ALA A 267 9.14 15.52 -2.73
C ALA A 267 9.71 14.63 -3.87
N ASN A 268 8.95 13.62 -4.30
CA ASN A 268 9.35 12.71 -5.37
C ASN A 268 8.65 12.99 -6.72
N GLY A 269 8.13 14.19 -6.92
CA GLY A 269 7.53 14.61 -8.19
C GLY A 269 6.06 14.26 -8.35
N GLY A 270 5.37 13.97 -7.24
CA GLY A 270 3.93 13.67 -7.21
C GLY A 270 3.02 14.89 -7.31
N GLN A 271 3.53 16.08 -7.61
CA GLN A 271 2.68 17.26 -7.77
C GLN A 271 1.78 17.11 -8.99
N PRO A 272 0.46 17.41 -8.88
CA PRO A 272 -0.42 17.48 -10.04
C PRO A 272 0.12 18.46 -11.09
N SER A 273 -0.11 18.18 -12.35
CA SER A 273 0.11 19.15 -13.41
C SER A 273 -0.82 20.34 -13.18
N ARG A 274 -0.28 21.58 -13.22
CA ARG A 274 -1.07 22.80 -13.06
C ARG A 274 -1.97 23.03 -14.28
#